data_358d3e0ace9bd4f49f2868f7d1b74db0
#
_entry.id   358d3e0ace9bd4f49f2868f7d1b74db0
#
_cell.length_a   1.000
_cell.length_b   1.000
_cell.length_c   1.000
_cell.angle_alpha   90.00
_cell.angle_beta   90.00
_cell.angle_gamma   90.00
#
_symmetry.space_group_name_H-M   'P 1'
#
loop_
_entity.id
_entity.type
_entity.pdbx_description
1 polymer ?
#
loop_
_entity_poly.entity_id
_entity_poly.type
_entity_poly.pdbx_seq_one_letter_code
_entity_poly.pdbx_strand_id
1 'polypeptide(L)'
;MRQEHLGQIVQAVSAVEQMGTVNAVYFVACGGSQAVLMAGQYIFDKETTVPSHVYTANEFMYDTPKSLNEQSLVISCSHSGNTPETVAATKLAREKGAMTIALSNAEGSPLWNAAQCPVHYDWGKEVSDSDKNK
;
A
#
# COMPACT_ATOMS: atom_id res chain seq x y z
N MET A 1 -12.95 14.15 3.96
CA MET A 1 -12.85 12.83 3.29
C MET A 1 -14.24 12.38 2.87
N ARG A 2 -14.36 11.87 1.67
CA ARG A 2 -15.65 11.38 1.21
C ARG A 2 -16.02 10.08 1.89
N GLN A 3 -17.31 9.82 2.00
CA GLN A 3 -17.81 8.62 2.68
C GLN A 3 -17.34 7.34 2.00
N GLU A 4 -17.25 7.34 0.68
CA GLU A 4 -16.78 6.15 -0.05
C GLU A 4 -15.33 5.82 0.28
N HIS A 5 -14.49 6.84 0.47
CA HIS A 5 -13.10 6.62 0.87
C HIS A 5 -13.02 6.09 2.29
N LEU A 6 -13.87 6.60 3.15
CA LEU A 6 -13.93 6.12 4.53
C LEU A 6 -14.36 4.66 4.54
N GLY A 7 -15.34 4.28 3.70
CA GLY A 7 -15.76 2.91 3.59
C GLY A 7 -14.65 1.97 3.15
N GLN A 8 -13.80 2.42 2.22
CA GLN A 8 -12.67 1.63 1.77
C GLN A 8 -11.65 1.46 2.89
N ILE A 9 -11.39 2.51 3.65
CA ILE A 9 -10.48 2.44 4.79
C ILE A 9 -11.00 1.47 5.84
N VAL A 10 -12.30 1.55 6.16
CA VAL A 10 -12.93 0.66 7.12
C VAL A 10 -12.82 -0.79 6.65
N GLN A 11 -13.04 -1.03 5.37
CA GLN A 11 -12.92 -2.37 4.81
C GLN A 11 -11.49 -2.90 4.95
N ALA A 12 -10.49 -2.06 4.67
CA ALA A 12 -9.09 -2.46 4.78
C ALA A 12 -8.73 -2.77 6.24
N VAL A 13 -9.16 -1.91 7.16
CA VAL A 13 -8.91 -2.13 8.59
C VAL A 13 -9.55 -3.43 9.07
N SER A 14 -10.79 -3.68 8.65
CA SER A 14 -11.49 -4.92 9.02
C SER A 14 -10.77 -6.14 8.50
N ALA A 15 -10.25 -6.08 7.26
CA ALA A 15 -9.51 -7.19 6.69
C ALA A 15 -8.24 -7.47 7.49
N VAL A 16 -7.54 -6.42 7.93
CA VAL A 16 -6.33 -6.58 8.74
C VAL A 16 -6.68 -7.17 10.10
N GLU A 17 -7.76 -6.71 10.71
CA GLU A 17 -8.20 -7.25 12.00
C GLU A 17 -8.52 -8.74 11.90
N GLN A 18 -9.12 -9.16 10.80
CA GLN A 18 -9.46 -10.57 10.59
C GLN A 18 -8.24 -11.46 10.41
N MET A 19 -7.09 -10.88 10.05
CA MET A 19 -5.86 -11.67 9.95
C MET A 19 -5.40 -12.21 11.32
N GLY A 20 -5.78 -11.52 12.40
CA GLY A 20 -5.29 -11.84 13.72
C GLY A 20 -3.88 -11.33 13.91
N THR A 21 -2.91 -12.24 14.00
CA THR A 21 -1.52 -11.83 14.15
C THR A 21 -0.91 -11.43 12.82
N VAL A 22 -0.32 -10.23 12.77
CA VAL A 22 0.43 -9.75 11.61
C VAL A 22 1.92 -9.87 11.95
N ASN A 23 2.68 -10.64 11.16
CA ASN A 23 4.09 -10.86 11.45
C ASN A 23 4.97 -9.68 11.03
N ALA A 24 4.58 -8.95 9.99
CA ALA A 24 5.33 -7.80 9.51
C ALA A 24 4.47 -7.02 8.52
N VAL A 25 4.79 -5.73 8.39
CA VAL A 25 4.18 -4.86 7.38
C VAL A 25 5.26 -4.46 6.39
N TYR A 26 4.99 -4.63 5.11
CA TYR A 26 5.91 -4.27 4.05
C TYR A 26 5.28 -3.15 3.23
N PHE A 27 5.96 -2.01 3.22
CA PHE A 27 5.55 -0.87 2.41
C PHE A 27 6.32 -0.91 1.10
N VAL A 28 5.63 -0.97 -0.02
CA VAL A 28 6.24 -1.19 -1.32
C VAL A 28 5.80 -0.11 -2.31
N ALA A 29 6.74 0.61 -2.88
CA ALA A 29 6.44 1.64 -3.87
C ALA A 29 7.69 2.03 -4.64
N CYS A 30 7.54 2.96 -5.57
CA CYS A 30 8.64 3.53 -6.35
C CYS A 30 8.60 5.05 -6.26
N GLY A 31 9.77 5.66 -6.28
CA GLY A 31 9.89 7.11 -6.38
C GLY A 31 9.21 7.88 -5.27
N GLY A 32 8.44 8.90 -5.64
CA GLY A 32 7.77 9.75 -4.67
C GLY A 32 6.77 9.04 -3.79
N SER A 33 6.13 7.99 -4.33
CA SER A 33 5.19 7.20 -3.54
C SER A 33 5.89 6.47 -2.40
N GLN A 34 7.15 6.10 -2.58
CA GLN A 34 7.93 5.47 -1.52
C GLN A 34 8.12 6.42 -0.35
N ALA A 35 8.32 7.72 -0.63
CA ALA A 35 8.48 8.70 0.44
C ALA A 35 7.23 8.78 1.33
N VAL A 36 6.05 8.68 0.73
CA VAL A 36 4.80 8.65 1.49
C VAL A 36 4.75 7.45 2.41
N LEU A 37 5.17 6.30 1.91
CA LEU A 37 5.13 5.07 2.72
C LEU A 37 6.20 5.07 3.81
N MET A 38 7.30 5.79 3.64
CA MET A 38 8.29 5.93 4.70
C MET A 38 7.70 6.64 5.91
N ALA A 39 6.81 7.60 5.69
CA ALA A 39 6.08 8.23 6.79
C ALA A 39 5.20 7.22 7.51
N GLY A 40 4.58 6.32 6.75
CA GLY A 40 3.78 5.24 7.33
C GLY A 40 4.64 4.31 8.19
N GLN A 41 5.84 3.98 7.73
CA GLN A 41 6.75 3.15 8.51
C GLN A 41 7.10 3.82 9.83
N TYR A 42 7.36 5.11 9.81
CA TYR A 42 7.67 5.85 11.02
C TYR A 42 6.54 5.71 12.04
N ILE A 43 5.30 5.86 11.59
CA ILE A 43 4.14 5.75 12.47
C ILE A 43 4.04 4.33 13.05
N PHE A 44 4.21 3.31 12.23
CA PHE A 44 4.17 1.93 12.71
C PHE A 44 5.25 1.64 13.74
N ASP A 45 6.45 2.17 13.53
CA ASP A 45 7.54 1.97 14.48
C ASP A 45 7.25 2.63 15.82
N LYS A 46 6.56 3.76 15.80
CA LYS A 46 6.24 4.51 17.02
C LYS A 46 5.03 3.95 17.76
N GLU A 47 4.03 3.50 17.03
CA GLU A 47 2.72 3.20 17.60
C GLU A 47 2.43 1.71 17.74
N THR A 48 3.21 0.85 17.12
CA THR A 48 2.94 -0.59 17.17
C THR A 48 4.22 -1.36 17.43
N THR A 49 4.05 -2.64 17.82
CA THR A 49 5.15 -3.56 17.98
C THR A 49 5.37 -4.44 16.73
N VAL A 50 4.59 -4.21 15.68
CA VAL A 50 4.71 -4.98 14.45
C VAL A 50 5.90 -4.46 13.65
N PRO A 51 6.86 -5.32 13.27
CA PRO A 51 7.98 -4.88 12.44
C PRO A 51 7.47 -4.34 11.10
N SER A 52 8.06 -3.24 10.65
CA SER A 52 7.70 -2.68 9.36
C SER A 52 8.95 -2.35 8.55
N HIS A 53 8.85 -2.50 7.23
CA HIS A 53 9.97 -2.34 6.32
C HIS A 53 9.50 -1.59 5.08
N VAL A 54 10.38 -0.80 4.50
CA VAL A 54 10.08 -0.10 3.24
C VAL A 54 10.99 -0.67 2.15
N TYR A 55 10.39 -1.06 1.05
CA TYR A 55 11.09 -1.60 -0.12
C TYR A 55 10.73 -0.81 -1.35
N THR A 56 11.70 -0.65 -2.25
CA THR A 56 11.31 -0.31 -3.62
C THR A 56 10.64 -1.54 -4.22
N ALA A 57 9.78 -1.32 -5.20
CA ALA A 57 9.09 -2.46 -5.83
C ALA A 57 10.08 -3.45 -6.44
N ASN A 58 11.16 -2.95 -7.04
CA ASN A 58 12.16 -3.84 -7.65
C ASN A 58 12.90 -4.67 -6.60
N GLU A 59 13.29 -4.06 -5.48
CA GLU A 59 13.90 -4.81 -4.38
C GLU A 59 12.98 -5.91 -3.89
N PHE A 60 11.71 -5.56 -3.73
CA PHE A 60 10.73 -6.52 -3.24
C PHE A 60 10.57 -7.70 -4.20
N MET A 61 10.61 -7.44 -5.49
CA MET A 61 10.46 -8.48 -6.51
C MET A 61 11.67 -9.39 -6.61
N TYR A 62 12.88 -8.79 -6.62
CA TYR A 62 14.10 -9.55 -6.87
C TYR A 62 14.73 -10.11 -5.60
N ASP A 63 14.43 -9.53 -4.46
CA ASP A 63 14.97 -9.96 -3.19
C ASP A 63 13.82 -10.08 -2.19
N THR A 64 12.84 -10.87 -2.54
CA THR A 64 11.61 -11.00 -1.77
C THR A 64 11.90 -11.49 -0.35
N PRO A 65 11.39 -10.79 0.67
CA PRO A 65 11.63 -11.23 2.05
C PRO A 65 11.12 -12.64 2.29
N LYS A 66 11.94 -13.46 2.93
CA LYS A 66 11.56 -14.85 3.23
C LYS A 66 10.43 -14.91 4.26
N SER A 67 10.27 -13.85 5.05
CA SER A 67 9.22 -13.79 6.06
C SER A 67 7.85 -13.45 5.47
N LEU A 68 7.78 -13.14 4.16
CA LEU A 68 6.52 -12.82 3.51
C LEU A 68 5.66 -14.08 3.39
N ASN A 69 4.51 -14.07 4.03
CA ASN A 69 3.57 -15.20 4.01
C ASN A 69 2.15 -14.70 4.29
N GLU A 70 1.25 -15.61 4.58
CA GLU A 70 -0.16 -15.27 4.79
C GLU A 70 -0.43 -14.45 6.06
N GLN A 71 0.56 -14.30 6.94
CA GLN A 71 0.44 -13.43 8.11
C GLN A 71 1.02 -12.04 7.86
N SER A 72 1.49 -11.77 6.65
CA SER A 72 2.09 -10.49 6.31
C SER A 72 1.07 -9.53 5.73
N LEU A 73 1.32 -8.24 5.94
CA LEU A 73 0.54 -7.16 5.35
C LEU A 73 1.44 -6.39 4.40
N VAL A 74 1.00 -6.22 3.17
CA VAL A 74 1.74 -5.43 2.17
C VAL A 74 0.89 -4.24 1.79
N ILE A 75 1.46 -3.06 1.96
CA ILE A 75 0.80 -1.79 1.60
C ILE A 75 1.61 -1.19 0.46
N SER A 76 0.99 -1.07 -0.69
CA SER A 76 1.63 -0.48 -1.87
C SER A 76 0.96 0.84 -2.23
N CYS A 77 1.70 1.68 -2.93
CA CYS A 77 1.21 2.99 -3.31
C CYS A 77 1.70 3.35 -4.71
N SER A 78 0.79 3.81 -5.53
CA SER A 78 1.11 4.40 -6.83
C SER A 78 0.01 5.40 -7.15
N HIS A 79 0.39 6.66 -7.31
CA HIS A 79 -0.58 7.71 -7.58
C HIS A 79 -1.41 7.39 -8.83
N SER A 80 -0.75 7.07 -9.93
CA SER A 80 -1.45 6.73 -11.18
C SER A 80 -2.04 5.33 -11.18
N GLY A 81 -1.53 4.45 -10.31
CA GLY A 81 -1.90 3.05 -10.31
C GLY A 81 -1.32 2.27 -11.48
N ASN A 82 -0.47 2.89 -12.29
CA ASN A 82 0.09 2.27 -13.51
C ASN A 82 1.57 1.94 -13.41
N THR A 83 2.18 2.09 -12.26
CA THR A 83 3.61 1.77 -12.10
C THR A 83 3.78 0.26 -12.19
N PRO A 84 4.37 -0.27 -13.30
CA PRO A 84 4.38 -1.72 -13.52
C PRO A 84 5.07 -2.49 -12.40
N GLU A 85 6.15 -1.93 -11.88
CA GLU A 85 6.92 -2.59 -10.82
C GLU A 85 6.09 -2.73 -9.55
N THR A 86 5.33 -1.69 -9.19
CA THR A 86 4.50 -1.73 -8.00
C THR A 86 3.33 -2.69 -8.18
N VAL A 87 2.74 -2.72 -9.37
CA VAL A 87 1.66 -3.66 -9.69
C VAL A 87 2.16 -5.09 -9.57
N ALA A 88 3.33 -5.37 -10.15
CA ALA A 88 3.91 -6.71 -10.11
C ALA A 88 4.24 -7.14 -8.69
N ALA A 89 4.79 -6.24 -7.89
CA ALA A 89 5.12 -6.53 -6.50
C ALA A 89 3.86 -6.86 -5.69
N THR A 90 2.78 -6.12 -5.93
CA THR A 90 1.50 -6.36 -5.25
C THR A 90 0.94 -7.73 -5.62
N LYS A 91 1.00 -8.09 -6.90
CA LYS A 91 0.56 -9.40 -7.34
C LYS A 91 1.38 -10.52 -6.73
N LEU A 92 2.70 -10.33 -6.66
CA LEU A 92 3.57 -11.31 -6.02
C LEU A 92 3.21 -11.50 -4.55
N ALA A 93 2.99 -10.40 -3.83
CA ALA A 93 2.61 -10.47 -2.43
C ALA A 93 1.32 -11.26 -2.26
N ARG A 94 0.35 -11.00 -3.12
CA ARG A 94 -0.93 -11.69 -3.07
C ARG A 94 -0.77 -13.18 -3.35
N GLU A 95 0.10 -13.55 -4.28
CA GLU A 95 0.39 -14.96 -4.57
C GLU A 95 1.02 -15.67 -3.38
N LYS A 96 1.78 -14.94 -2.56
CA LYS A 96 2.38 -15.50 -1.34
C LYS A 96 1.38 -15.60 -0.20
N GLY A 97 0.16 -15.17 -0.42
CA GLY A 97 -0.89 -15.24 0.59
C GLY A 97 -1.01 -14.02 1.47
N ALA A 98 -0.16 -13.02 1.29
CA ALA A 98 -0.20 -11.81 2.11
C ALA A 98 -1.45 -11.00 1.85
N MET A 99 -1.93 -10.31 2.89
CA MET A 99 -2.98 -9.32 2.71
C MET A 99 -2.41 -8.11 2.00
N THR A 100 -3.08 -7.62 0.98
CA THR A 100 -2.59 -6.50 0.17
C THR A 100 -3.56 -5.32 0.25
N ILE A 101 -3.00 -4.15 0.55
CA ILE A 101 -3.72 -2.88 0.54
C ILE A 101 -3.00 -2.00 -0.47
N ALA A 102 -3.73 -1.42 -1.39
CA ALA A 102 -3.15 -0.51 -2.38
C ALA A 102 -3.73 0.88 -2.21
N LEU A 103 -2.85 1.87 -2.19
CA LEU A 103 -3.23 3.27 -2.15
C LEU A 103 -3.02 3.86 -3.54
N SER A 104 -4.07 4.38 -4.15
CA SER A 104 -3.98 4.97 -5.47
C SER A 104 -5.02 6.08 -5.64
N ASN A 105 -4.67 7.07 -6.42
CA ASN A 105 -5.62 8.12 -6.79
C ASN A 105 -6.50 7.67 -7.96
N ALA A 106 -6.12 6.61 -8.66
CA ALA A 106 -6.81 6.14 -9.87
C ALA A 106 -7.58 4.85 -9.58
N GLU A 107 -8.88 4.98 -9.34
CA GLU A 107 -9.76 3.83 -9.17
C GLU A 107 -9.83 3.03 -10.47
N GLY A 108 -9.86 1.71 -10.32
CA GLY A 108 -9.92 0.83 -11.49
C GLY A 108 -8.60 0.65 -12.21
N SER A 109 -7.51 1.23 -11.72
CA SER A 109 -6.19 1.09 -12.33
C SER A 109 -5.64 -0.32 -12.12
N PRO A 110 -4.54 -0.67 -12.81
CA PRO A 110 -3.92 -1.99 -12.60
C PRO A 110 -3.57 -2.28 -11.15
N LEU A 111 -3.03 -1.30 -10.42
CA LEU A 111 -2.71 -1.50 -9.01
C LEU A 111 -3.96 -1.71 -8.18
N TRP A 112 -4.98 -0.90 -8.45
CA TRP A 112 -6.27 -1.02 -7.78
C TRP A 112 -6.80 -2.45 -7.84
N ASN A 113 -6.74 -3.02 -9.05
CA ASN A 113 -7.28 -4.36 -9.29
C ASN A 113 -6.36 -5.47 -8.78
N ALA A 114 -5.08 -5.17 -8.55
CA ALA A 114 -4.13 -6.16 -8.08
C ALA A 114 -4.26 -6.43 -6.59
N ALA A 115 -4.71 -5.47 -5.81
CA ALA A 115 -4.80 -5.57 -4.36
C ALA A 115 -6.15 -6.10 -3.91
N GLN A 116 -6.17 -6.76 -2.75
CA GLN A 116 -7.41 -7.23 -2.15
C GLN A 116 -8.24 -6.07 -1.60
N CYS A 117 -7.58 -5.06 -1.03
CA CYS A 117 -8.25 -3.93 -0.42
C CYS A 117 -7.70 -2.62 -1.01
N PRO A 118 -8.23 -2.18 -2.14
CA PRO A 118 -7.81 -0.90 -2.70
C PRO A 118 -8.42 0.25 -1.91
N VAL A 119 -7.63 1.31 -1.73
CA VAL A 119 -8.07 2.51 -1.03
C VAL A 119 -7.74 3.72 -1.91
N HIS A 120 -8.76 4.51 -2.18
CA HIS A 120 -8.59 5.75 -2.92
C HIS A 120 -8.12 6.84 -1.96
N TYR A 121 -7.14 7.61 -2.36
CA TYR A 121 -6.77 8.80 -1.62
C TYR A 121 -6.85 10.02 -2.51
N ASP A 122 -7.19 11.15 -1.88
CA ASP A 122 -7.27 12.42 -2.55
C ASP A 122 -6.10 13.25 -2.02
N TRP A 123 -5.35 13.85 -2.91
CA TRP A 123 -4.11 14.51 -2.52
C TRP A 123 -4.26 16.02 -2.39
N GLY A 124 -5.47 16.44 -2.03
CA GLY A 124 -5.70 17.84 -1.70
C GLY A 124 -5.72 18.76 -2.88
N LYS A 125 -6.34 18.33 -3.94
CA LYS A 125 -6.40 19.08 -5.19
C LYS A 125 -6.97 20.47 -5.00
N GLU A 126 -7.95 20.63 -4.13
CA GLU A 126 -8.58 21.90 -3.86
C GLU A 126 -7.74 22.84 -3.01
N VAL A 127 -6.73 22.34 -2.32
CA VAL A 127 -5.89 23.15 -1.44
C VAL A 127 -4.49 23.34 -1.97
N SER A 128 -4.11 22.60 -2.99
CA SER A 128 -2.76 22.66 -3.55
C SER A 128 -2.82 23.04 -5.01
N ASP A 129 -2.04 24.03 -5.40
CA ASP A 129 -1.94 24.41 -6.80
C ASP A 129 -0.95 23.56 -7.57
N SER A 130 -0.26 22.67 -6.92
CA SER A 130 0.76 21.87 -7.59
C SER A 130 0.19 21.01 -8.69
N ASP A 131 -1.00 20.50 -8.51
CA ASP A 131 -1.63 19.66 -9.53
C ASP A 131 -2.07 20.46 -10.73
N LYS A 132 -2.36 21.75 -10.55
CA LYS A 132 -2.73 22.63 -11.64
C LYS A 132 -1.55 22.97 -12.51
N ASN A 133 -0.38 22.86 -11.99
CA ASN A 133 0.85 23.20 -12.68
C ASN A 133 1.51 22.02 -13.38
N LYS A 134 0.85 20.93 -13.38
CA LYS A 134 1.37 19.72 -14.00
C LYS A 134 1.10 19.65 -15.47
#